data_0910837a5cac82d8cb6bc46abb771a38
#
_entry.id   0910837a5cac82d8cb6bc46abb771a38
#
_cell.length_a   1.000
_cell.length_b   1.000
_cell.length_c   1.000
_cell.angle_alpha   90.00
_cell.angle_beta   90.00
_cell.angle_gamma   90.00
#
_symmetry.space_group_name_H-M   'P 1'
#
loop_
_entity.id
_entity.type
_entity.pdbx_description
1 polymer ?
#
loop_
_entity_poly.entity_id
_entity_poly.type
_entity_poly.pdbx_seq_one_letter_code
_entity_poly.pdbx_strand_id
1 'polypeptide(L)'
;YAFKQYESNSGEGTTNTGWDTFLAAVIKAGFGISGTWPIRTELANKVSGIGHNMLASSIVLVCRKRDLNANVITRRDLITALKTELPRALIHLQRANIAPVDLAQGAIGPGMEVYTRYAKVLDAEGKPLTVHDALALINQILDETLAEQEGDFDADSRWALAWFEQFGFDEGEYGVAEILSKAKNTSVEGLVDAGFLKSKGGKVRILKPSELPVDWDPEKDKRLTNWEMVHHLIRVLESGGESEAATLVAQLGSKAETARELCYRLYTLCERKKRAAEALSYNALVQSWPEISRLATDQHQMEETEEQVKTQTEITF
;
A
#
# COMPACT_ATOMS: atom_id res chain seq x y z
N TYR A 1 3.13 15.09 22.10
CA TYR A 1 4.12 15.97 21.45
C TYR A 1 3.72 16.17 19.99
N ALA A 2 3.52 17.42 19.58
CA ALA A 2 3.24 17.75 18.19
C ALA A 2 4.56 18.11 17.49
N PHE A 3 4.90 17.38 16.44
CA PHE A 3 6.12 17.55 15.69
C PHE A 3 5.78 17.94 14.24
N LYS A 4 6.31 19.06 13.76
CA LYS A 4 6.18 19.45 12.36
C LYS A 4 7.40 18.96 11.60
N GLN A 5 7.17 18.08 10.67
CA GLN A 5 8.19 17.53 9.79
C GLN A 5 8.61 18.61 8.76
N TYR A 6 9.88 18.98 8.75
CA TYR A 6 10.46 19.75 7.67
C TYR A 6 11.20 18.79 6.74
N GLU A 7 10.79 18.70 5.50
CA GLU A 7 11.59 18.06 4.46
C GLU A 7 12.81 18.94 4.16
N SER A 8 14.00 18.45 4.51
CA SER A 8 15.23 19.05 3.99
C SER A 8 15.53 18.42 2.63
N ASN A 9 15.50 19.24 1.57
CA ASN A 9 15.91 18.89 0.21
C ASN A 9 17.43 18.66 0.13
N SER A 10 17.97 17.68 0.82
CA SER A 10 19.32 17.18 0.58
C SER A 10 19.22 15.87 -0.21
N GLY A 11 19.81 15.86 -1.40
CA GLY A 11 19.65 14.88 -2.48
C GLY A 11 20.11 13.44 -2.21
N GLU A 12 20.14 12.98 -0.97
CA GLU A 12 20.35 11.60 -0.56
C GLU A 12 19.26 11.25 0.47
N GLY A 13 18.34 10.38 0.07
CA GLY A 13 17.30 9.73 0.86
C GLY A 13 16.69 10.59 1.97
N THR A 14 15.39 10.83 1.95
CA THR A 14 14.62 11.61 2.93
C THR A 14 14.83 11.08 4.36
N THR A 15 15.91 11.51 5.01
CA THR A 15 16.18 11.20 6.41
C THR A 15 15.51 12.24 7.30
N ASN A 16 14.59 11.76 8.10
CA ASN A 16 13.73 12.54 8.96
C ASN A 16 14.46 12.85 10.28
N THR A 17 15.44 13.76 10.23
CA THR A 17 16.32 14.09 11.36
C THR A 17 15.59 14.41 12.67
N GLY A 18 14.35 14.90 12.60
CA GLY A 18 13.57 15.19 13.79
C GLY A 18 12.98 13.95 14.45
N TRP A 19 12.54 12.99 13.66
CA TRP A 19 12.00 11.72 14.15
C TRP A 19 13.11 10.86 14.78
N ASP A 20 14.26 10.78 14.13
CA ASP A 20 15.44 10.09 14.66
C ASP A 20 15.87 10.64 16.01
N THR A 21 15.94 11.96 16.14
CA THR A 21 16.32 12.65 17.37
C THR A 21 15.32 12.39 18.48
N PHE A 22 14.02 12.42 18.18
CA PHE A 22 12.96 12.14 19.15
C PHE A 22 13.02 10.70 19.66
N LEU A 23 13.09 9.72 18.75
CA LEU A 23 13.18 8.30 19.11
C LEU A 23 14.47 8.00 19.89
N ALA A 24 15.60 8.59 19.50
CA ALA A 24 16.86 8.47 20.23
C ALA A 24 16.75 9.01 21.65
N ALA A 25 16.04 10.12 21.86
CA ALA A 25 15.81 10.69 23.20
C ALA A 25 14.94 9.76 24.07
N VAL A 26 13.88 9.15 23.50
CA VAL A 26 13.01 8.18 24.17
C VAL A 26 13.83 6.95 24.63
N ILE A 27 14.67 6.42 23.73
CA ILE A 27 15.53 5.26 24.03
C ILE A 27 16.58 5.62 25.08
N LYS A 28 17.20 6.79 24.98
CA LYS A 28 18.17 7.29 25.98
C LYS A 28 17.55 7.47 27.37
N ALA A 29 16.25 7.81 27.42
CA ALA A 29 15.48 7.90 28.65
C ALA A 29 15.12 6.52 29.26
N GLY A 30 15.56 5.42 28.65
CA GLY A 30 15.38 4.05 29.17
C GLY A 30 14.07 3.39 28.69
N PHE A 31 13.43 3.91 27.65
CA PHE A 31 12.23 3.30 27.10
C PHE A 31 12.55 2.54 25.81
N GLY A 32 11.89 1.40 25.62
CA GLY A 32 11.74 0.71 24.34
C GLY A 32 10.43 1.12 23.68
N ILE A 33 10.39 1.02 22.36
CA ILE A 33 9.20 1.29 21.58
C ILE A 33 8.48 -0.04 21.37
N SER A 34 7.20 -0.12 21.74
CA SER A 34 6.39 -1.34 21.65
C SER A 34 5.38 -1.28 20.51
N GLY A 35 5.22 -0.13 19.86
CA GLY A 35 4.32 0.03 18.74
C GLY A 35 4.06 1.49 18.40
N THR A 36 3.51 1.69 17.22
CA THR A 36 2.98 2.96 16.75
C THR A 36 1.55 2.75 16.30
N TRP A 37 0.69 3.73 16.58
CA TRP A 37 -0.70 3.74 16.14
C TRP A 37 -0.95 5.02 15.36
N PRO A 38 -1.03 4.94 14.03
CA PRO A 38 -1.49 6.08 13.25
C PRO A 38 -2.97 6.31 13.52
N ILE A 39 -3.31 7.50 14.03
CA ILE A 39 -4.69 7.93 14.27
C ILE A 39 -4.99 9.03 13.27
N ARG A 40 -6.01 8.84 12.44
CA ARG A 40 -6.47 9.86 11.49
C ARG A 40 -6.97 11.08 12.26
N THR A 41 -6.23 12.17 12.17
CA THR A 41 -6.54 13.44 12.85
C THR A 41 -6.87 14.57 11.90
N GLU A 42 -6.59 14.39 10.61
CA GLU A 42 -6.88 15.39 9.59
C GLU A 42 -8.23 15.09 8.92
N LEU A 43 -9.07 16.13 8.83
CA LEU A 43 -10.35 16.05 8.13
C LEU A 43 -10.12 15.95 6.62
N ALA A 44 -10.89 15.10 5.93
CA ALA A 44 -10.83 14.91 4.48
C ALA A 44 -11.06 16.20 3.67
N ASN A 45 -11.65 17.24 4.28
CA ASN A 45 -12.05 18.51 3.65
C ASN A 45 -11.06 19.66 3.86
N LYS A 46 -9.82 19.42 4.28
CA LYS A 46 -8.84 20.50 4.40
C LYS A 46 -8.45 21.01 3.02
N VAL A 47 -8.92 22.21 2.66
CA VAL A 47 -8.69 22.90 1.38
C VAL A 47 -7.18 23.09 1.07
N SER A 48 -6.31 23.08 2.09
CA SER A 48 -4.85 23.23 1.95
C SER A 48 -4.10 21.98 1.51
N GLY A 49 -4.78 20.83 1.37
CA GLY A 49 -4.18 19.53 0.99
C GLY A 49 -4.52 19.03 -0.41
N ILE A 50 -5.31 19.80 -1.17
CA ILE A 50 -5.70 19.41 -2.53
C ILE A 50 -4.46 19.41 -3.42
N GLY A 51 -4.07 18.20 -3.90
CA GLY A 51 -2.95 18.02 -4.83
C GLY A 51 -1.61 17.68 -4.17
N HIS A 52 -1.55 17.42 -2.85
CA HIS A 52 -0.33 17.01 -2.17
C HIS A 52 -0.56 15.76 -1.30
N ASN A 53 0.37 14.81 -1.37
CA ASN A 53 0.45 13.69 -0.43
C ASN A 53 0.86 14.22 0.94
N MET A 54 -0.11 14.47 1.81
CA MET A 54 0.15 14.87 3.19
C MET A 54 -0.16 13.70 4.13
N LEU A 55 0.65 13.54 5.17
CA LEU A 55 0.38 12.60 6.24
C LEU A 55 -1.03 12.89 6.81
N ALA A 56 -1.90 11.88 6.76
CA ALA A 56 -3.28 12.00 7.20
C ALA A 56 -3.44 11.71 8.70
N SER A 57 -2.39 11.21 9.35
CA SER A 57 -2.44 10.66 10.70
C SER A 57 -1.46 11.32 11.65
N SER A 58 -1.88 11.42 12.91
CA SER A 58 -0.96 11.62 14.05
C SER A 58 -0.51 10.26 14.56
N ILE A 59 0.77 10.13 14.90
CA ILE A 59 1.32 8.87 15.41
C ILE A 59 1.30 8.86 16.94
N VAL A 60 0.58 7.91 17.53
CA VAL A 60 0.68 7.59 18.94
C VAL A 60 1.80 6.58 19.12
N LEU A 61 2.82 6.96 19.90
CA LEU A 61 3.95 6.10 20.22
C LEU A 61 3.70 5.36 21.54
N VAL A 62 3.76 4.03 21.50
CA VAL A 62 3.64 3.18 22.70
C VAL A 62 5.03 2.82 23.17
N CYS A 63 5.34 3.19 24.43
CA CYS A 63 6.65 2.98 25.02
C CYS A 63 6.55 2.17 26.30
N ARG A 64 7.53 1.30 26.54
CA ARG A 64 7.69 0.52 27.78
C ARG A 64 9.11 0.67 28.30
N LYS A 65 9.31 0.49 29.61
CA LYS A 65 10.66 0.46 30.19
C LYS A 65 11.46 -0.68 29.54
N ARG A 66 12.69 -0.39 29.13
CA ARG A 66 13.59 -1.40 28.54
C ARG A 66 14.05 -2.38 29.63
N ASP A 67 14.25 -3.62 29.22
CA ASP A 67 14.90 -4.62 30.07
C ASP A 67 16.39 -4.25 30.27
N LEU A 68 16.81 -4.15 31.51
CA LEU A 68 18.19 -3.85 31.85
C LEU A 68 19.16 -5.00 31.50
N ASN A 69 18.64 -6.22 31.37
CA ASN A 69 19.41 -7.43 31.03
C ASN A 69 19.28 -7.79 29.51
N ALA A 70 18.83 -6.86 28.70
CA ALA A 70 18.69 -7.11 27.27
C ALA A 70 20.03 -7.48 26.61
N ASN A 71 20.01 -8.41 25.68
CA ASN A 71 21.18 -8.89 24.95
C ASN A 71 21.76 -7.84 24.00
N VAL A 72 23.04 -7.99 23.66
CA VAL A 72 23.70 -7.30 22.55
C VAL A 72 23.71 -8.24 21.36
N ILE A 73 23.34 -7.71 20.19
CA ILE A 73 23.29 -8.48 18.92
C ILE A 73 24.08 -7.77 17.83
N THR A 74 24.29 -8.47 16.71
CA THR A 74 24.89 -7.89 15.50
C THR A 74 23.82 -7.27 14.58
N ARG A 75 24.27 -6.38 13.68
CA ARG A 75 23.40 -5.85 12.59
C ARG A 75 22.76 -6.98 11.77
N ARG A 76 23.48 -8.09 11.55
CA ARG A 76 22.95 -9.26 10.81
C ARG A 76 21.79 -9.91 11.56
N ASP A 77 21.90 -10.07 12.87
CA ASP A 77 20.83 -10.65 13.70
C ASP A 77 19.60 -9.76 13.71
N LEU A 78 19.79 -8.42 13.77
CA LEU A 78 18.70 -7.45 13.66
C LEU A 78 17.97 -7.58 12.31
N ILE A 79 18.71 -7.65 11.20
CA ILE A 79 18.11 -7.82 9.87
C ILE A 79 17.30 -9.12 9.79
N THR A 80 17.82 -10.22 10.35
CA THR A 80 17.10 -11.49 10.38
C THR A 80 15.82 -11.41 11.20
N ALA A 81 15.84 -10.77 12.35
CA ALA A 81 14.66 -10.56 13.19
C ALA A 81 13.63 -9.66 12.49
N LEU A 82 14.07 -8.55 11.89
CA LEU A 82 13.20 -7.66 11.11
C LEU A 82 12.54 -8.37 9.94
N LYS A 83 13.30 -9.16 9.15
CA LYS A 83 12.76 -9.94 8.02
C LYS A 83 11.75 -11.02 8.45
N THR A 84 11.81 -11.46 9.69
CA THR A 84 10.86 -12.43 10.24
C THR A 84 9.59 -11.76 10.78
N GLU A 85 9.72 -10.62 11.46
CA GLU A 85 8.62 -10.01 12.21
C GLU A 85 7.89 -8.90 11.42
N LEU A 86 8.62 -8.09 10.65
CA LEU A 86 8.05 -6.94 9.93
C LEU A 86 7.00 -7.33 8.85
N PRO A 87 7.16 -8.42 8.08
CA PRO A 87 6.13 -8.83 7.11
C PRO A 87 4.76 -9.11 7.75
N ARG A 88 4.75 -9.74 8.93
CA ARG A 88 3.51 -10.00 9.67
C ARG A 88 2.87 -8.70 10.16
N ALA A 89 3.67 -7.78 10.69
CA ALA A 89 3.19 -6.47 11.12
C ALA A 89 2.63 -5.67 9.94
N LEU A 90 3.27 -5.73 8.77
CA LEU A 90 2.81 -5.08 7.54
C LEU A 90 1.42 -5.58 7.13
N ILE A 91 1.20 -6.89 7.11
CA ILE A 91 -0.12 -7.48 6.80
C ILE A 91 -1.19 -6.96 7.78
N HIS A 92 -0.87 -6.84 9.07
CA HIS A 92 -1.81 -6.28 10.05
C HIS A 92 -2.12 -4.80 9.78
N LEU A 93 -1.12 -3.99 9.44
CA LEU A 93 -1.31 -2.58 9.08
C LEU A 93 -2.19 -2.44 7.81
N GLN A 94 -1.94 -3.24 6.79
CA GLN A 94 -2.73 -3.25 5.57
C GLN A 94 -4.18 -3.69 5.84
N ARG A 95 -4.40 -4.73 6.63
CA ARG A 95 -5.75 -5.19 7.04
C ARG A 95 -6.49 -4.18 7.91
N ALA A 96 -5.77 -3.39 8.70
CA ALA A 96 -6.33 -2.29 9.47
C ALA A 96 -6.62 -1.04 8.60
N ASN A 97 -6.47 -1.11 7.28
CA ASN A 97 -6.68 -0.02 6.32
C ASN A 97 -5.85 1.23 6.65
N ILE A 98 -4.62 1.04 7.16
CA ILE A 98 -3.70 2.15 7.31
C ILE A 98 -3.42 2.73 5.92
N ALA A 99 -3.60 4.03 5.77
CA ALA A 99 -3.39 4.69 4.48
C ALA A 99 -1.97 4.44 3.95
N PRO A 100 -1.78 4.21 2.64
CA PRO A 100 -0.45 3.99 2.07
C PRO A 100 0.57 5.07 2.43
N VAL A 101 0.15 6.34 2.47
CA VAL A 101 0.98 7.47 2.90
C VAL A 101 1.50 7.34 4.34
N ASP A 102 0.74 6.69 5.22
CA ASP A 102 1.06 6.51 6.64
C ASP A 102 1.73 5.13 6.91
N LEU A 103 1.81 4.24 5.91
CA LEU A 103 2.26 2.86 6.09
C LEU A 103 3.70 2.79 6.61
N ALA A 104 4.61 3.57 6.03
CA ALA A 104 6.00 3.62 6.48
C ALA A 104 6.11 4.10 7.93
N GLN A 105 5.33 5.12 8.31
CA GLN A 105 5.25 5.61 9.68
C GLN A 105 4.65 4.56 10.63
N GLY A 106 3.62 3.84 10.19
CA GLY A 106 3.02 2.72 10.94
C GLY A 106 4.01 1.58 11.18
N ALA A 107 4.83 1.26 10.18
CA ALA A 107 5.83 0.20 10.24
C ALA A 107 7.03 0.53 11.17
N ILE A 108 7.27 1.81 11.46
CA ILE A 108 8.33 2.23 12.41
C ILE A 108 8.11 1.57 13.78
N GLY A 109 6.87 1.50 14.27
CA GLY A 109 6.58 0.91 15.57
C GLY A 109 7.05 -0.53 15.71
N PRO A 110 6.54 -1.46 14.90
CA PRO A 110 6.99 -2.85 14.89
C PRO A 110 8.50 -3.00 14.65
N GLY A 111 9.07 -2.24 13.73
CA GLY A 111 10.50 -2.27 13.45
C GLY A 111 11.34 -1.79 14.62
N MET A 112 10.94 -0.70 15.27
CA MET A 112 11.62 -0.17 16.47
C MET A 112 11.39 -1.03 17.70
N GLU A 113 10.29 -1.78 17.80
CA GLU A 113 10.10 -2.80 18.82
C GLU A 113 11.20 -3.85 18.75
N VAL A 114 11.49 -4.35 17.56
CA VAL A 114 12.58 -5.31 17.33
C VAL A 114 13.93 -4.68 17.71
N TYR A 115 14.21 -3.45 17.23
CA TYR A 115 15.49 -2.79 17.51
C TYR A 115 15.69 -2.49 19.01
N THR A 116 14.66 -1.97 19.69
CA THR A 116 14.78 -1.54 21.09
C THR A 116 14.68 -2.68 22.10
N ARG A 117 14.35 -3.89 21.67
CA ARG A 117 14.37 -5.13 22.45
C ARG A 117 15.78 -5.46 22.93
N TYR A 118 16.81 -5.05 22.20
CA TYR A 118 18.20 -5.33 22.47
C TYR A 118 18.90 -4.14 23.15
N ALA A 119 19.84 -4.43 24.02
CA ALA A 119 20.61 -3.39 24.71
C ALA A 119 21.42 -2.55 23.72
N LYS A 120 22.06 -3.21 22.77
CA LYS A 120 22.81 -2.60 21.65
C LYS A 120 22.75 -3.51 20.45
N VAL A 121 22.79 -2.90 19.26
CA VAL A 121 23.03 -3.58 17.98
C VAL A 121 24.37 -3.08 17.46
N LEU A 122 25.29 -3.98 17.16
CA LEU A 122 26.65 -3.63 16.70
C LEU A 122 26.79 -3.82 15.19
N ASP A 123 27.47 -2.89 14.53
CA ASP A 123 27.88 -3.01 13.12
C ASP A 123 29.08 -3.98 12.99
N ALA A 124 29.65 -4.07 11.77
CA ALA A 124 30.78 -4.94 11.47
C ALA A 124 32.07 -4.50 12.19
N GLU A 125 32.19 -3.24 12.53
CA GLU A 125 33.31 -2.61 13.25
C GLU A 125 33.14 -2.64 14.77
N GLY A 126 32.01 -3.19 15.27
CA GLY A 126 31.70 -3.27 16.69
C GLY A 126 31.16 -1.96 17.28
N LYS A 127 30.77 -0.99 16.44
CA LYS A 127 30.15 0.26 16.89
C LYS A 127 28.64 0.07 17.03
N PRO A 128 28.00 0.72 18.01
CA PRO A 128 26.55 0.70 18.14
C PRO A 128 25.85 1.35 16.95
N LEU A 129 24.88 0.65 16.38
CA LEU A 129 24.01 1.14 15.33
C LEU A 129 23.17 2.30 15.86
N THR A 130 23.07 3.37 15.11
CA THR A 130 22.26 4.54 15.49
C THR A 130 20.76 4.28 15.23
N VAL A 131 19.89 5.11 15.80
CA VAL A 131 18.46 5.09 15.51
C VAL A 131 18.20 5.37 14.03
N HIS A 132 18.97 6.29 13.44
CA HIS A 132 18.94 6.59 12.02
C HIS A 132 19.18 5.34 11.15
N ASP A 133 20.25 4.60 11.45
CA ASP A 133 20.60 3.37 10.72
C ASP A 133 19.51 2.28 10.89
N ALA A 134 18.94 2.18 12.09
CA ALA A 134 17.83 1.25 12.35
C ALA A 134 16.59 1.61 11.54
N LEU A 135 16.21 2.88 11.46
CA LEU A 135 15.08 3.34 10.62
C LEU A 135 15.34 3.11 9.15
N ALA A 136 16.55 3.34 8.67
CA ALA A 136 16.93 3.05 7.29
C ALA A 136 16.79 1.56 6.96
N LEU A 137 17.20 0.66 7.87
CA LEU A 137 17.01 -0.78 7.72
C LEU A 137 15.53 -1.19 7.74
N ILE A 138 14.73 -0.61 8.62
CA ILE A 138 13.28 -0.86 8.69
C ILE A 138 12.62 -0.50 7.37
N ASN A 139 12.91 0.69 6.83
CA ASN A 139 12.36 1.13 5.55
C ASN A 139 12.83 0.25 4.38
N GLN A 140 14.11 -0.15 4.37
CA GLN A 140 14.62 -1.07 3.34
C GLN A 140 13.87 -2.40 3.37
N ILE A 141 13.68 -3.00 4.56
CA ILE A 141 13.00 -4.29 4.69
C ILE A 141 11.50 -4.16 4.40
N LEU A 142 10.89 -3.03 4.72
CA LEU A 142 9.51 -2.73 4.32
C LEU A 142 9.37 -2.73 2.79
N ASP A 143 10.28 -2.07 2.09
CA ASP A 143 10.29 -2.04 0.62
C ASP A 143 10.53 -3.44 0.01
N GLU A 144 11.46 -4.21 0.58
CA GLU A 144 11.71 -5.60 0.19
C GLU A 144 10.44 -6.45 0.38
N THR A 145 9.76 -6.32 1.52
CA THR A 145 8.53 -7.07 1.84
C THR A 145 7.40 -6.73 0.87
N LEU A 146 7.19 -5.44 0.58
CA LEU A 146 6.18 -5.02 -0.40
C LEU A 146 6.50 -5.53 -1.82
N ALA A 147 7.78 -5.63 -2.16
CA ALA A 147 8.20 -6.20 -3.44
C ALA A 147 7.98 -7.72 -3.50
N GLU A 148 8.17 -8.44 -2.39
CA GLU A 148 7.91 -9.88 -2.30
C GLU A 148 6.42 -10.20 -2.46
N GLN A 149 5.52 -9.34 -1.97
CA GLN A 149 4.06 -9.47 -2.16
C GLN A 149 3.63 -9.43 -3.64
N GLU A 150 4.48 -8.94 -4.56
CA GLU A 150 4.16 -8.98 -6.00
C GLU A 150 3.94 -10.41 -6.52
N GLY A 151 4.49 -11.41 -5.84
CA GLY A 151 4.30 -12.82 -6.17
C GLY A 151 2.85 -13.30 -6.04
N ASP A 152 2.04 -12.64 -5.23
CA ASP A 152 0.65 -12.97 -4.95
C ASP A 152 -0.31 -12.45 -6.05
N PHE A 153 0.16 -11.53 -6.92
CA PHE A 153 -0.64 -10.99 -8.01
C PHE A 153 -0.55 -11.87 -9.27
N ASP A 154 -1.58 -11.80 -10.10
CA ASP A 154 -1.61 -12.49 -11.40
C ASP A 154 -0.47 -12.05 -12.33
N ALA A 155 -0.20 -12.83 -13.38
CA ALA A 155 0.91 -12.59 -14.30
C ALA A 155 0.78 -11.26 -15.04
N ASP A 156 -0.44 -10.88 -15.41
CA ASP A 156 -0.75 -9.66 -16.14
C ASP A 156 -0.55 -8.43 -15.25
N SER A 157 -0.99 -8.49 -14.01
CA SER A 157 -0.76 -7.44 -13.01
C SER A 157 0.73 -7.28 -12.67
N ARG A 158 1.50 -8.37 -12.60
CA ARG A 158 2.97 -8.29 -12.43
C ARG A 158 3.66 -7.68 -13.65
N TRP A 159 3.14 -7.93 -14.85
CA TRP A 159 3.61 -7.25 -16.06
C TRP A 159 3.32 -5.76 -15.97
N ALA A 160 2.07 -5.41 -15.63
CA ALA A 160 1.62 -4.03 -15.53
C ALA A 160 2.41 -3.23 -14.47
N LEU A 161 2.70 -3.82 -13.31
CA LEU A 161 3.58 -3.23 -12.29
C LEU A 161 4.97 -2.91 -12.84
N ALA A 162 5.62 -3.86 -13.51
CA ALA A 162 6.95 -3.67 -14.06
C ALA A 162 6.97 -2.63 -15.20
N TRP A 163 5.95 -2.62 -16.05
CA TRP A 163 5.77 -1.58 -17.07
C TRP A 163 5.55 -0.21 -16.44
N PHE A 164 4.62 -0.14 -15.47
CA PHE A 164 4.27 1.10 -14.77
C PHE A 164 5.47 1.68 -14.01
N GLU A 165 6.30 0.84 -13.41
CA GLU A 165 7.53 1.29 -12.75
C GLU A 165 8.45 2.04 -13.73
N GLN A 166 8.55 1.55 -14.96
CA GLN A 166 9.44 2.11 -15.97
C GLN A 166 8.81 3.30 -16.71
N PHE A 167 7.60 3.16 -17.21
CA PHE A 167 6.95 4.09 -18.12
C PHE A 167 5.77 4.87 -17.50
N GLY A 168 5.16 4.39 -16.40
CA GLY A 168 3.89 4.92 -15.93
C GLY A 168 2.77 4.67 -16.93
N PHE A 169 2.03 5.70 -17.21
CA PHE A 169 1.01 5.71 -18.26
C PHE A 169 1.52 6.24 -19.61
N ASP A 170 2.83 6.50 -19.73
CA ASP A 170 3.43 6.94 -20.99
C ASP A 170 3.65 5.77 -21.95
N GLU A 171 3.87 6.10 -23.22
CA GLU A 171 4.12 5.12 -24.26
C GLU A 171 5.55 4.57 -24.19
N GLY A 172 5.69 3.27 -24.42
CA GLY A 172 6.97 2.59 -24.62
C GLY A 172 6.97 1.77 -25.90
N GLU A 173 8.14 1.24 -26.25
CA GLU A 173 8.32 0.43 -27.48
C GLU A 173 7.67 -0.95 -27.32
N TYR A 174 7.00 -1.44 -28.39
CA TYR A 174 6.39 -2.78 -28.42
C TYR A 174 7.40 -3.89 -28.11
N GLY A 175 8.64 -3.80 -28.61
CA GLY A 175 9.67 -4.79 -28.35
C GLY A 175 10.02 -4.92 -26.87
N VAL A 176 9.99 -3.81 -26.10
CA VAL A 176 10.19 -3.84 -24.64
C VAL A 176 9.01 -4.55 -23.98
N ALA A 177 7.77 -4.23 -24.40
CA ALA A 177 6.57 -4.88 -23.89
C ALA A 177 6.58 -6.39 -24.15
N GLU A 178 7.00 -6.81 -25.33
CA GLU A 178 7.11 -8.23 -25.71
C GLU A 178 8.14 -8.98 -24.85
N ILE A 179 9.32 -8.40 -24.64
CA ILE A 179 10.36 -9.00 -23.78
C ILE A 179 9.83 -9.15 -22.35
N LEU A 180 9.19 -8.12 -21.83
CA LEU A 180 8.61 -8.14 -20.49
C LEU A 180 7.50 -9.19 -20.38
N SER A 181 6.66 -9.33 -21.41
CA SER A 181 5.58 -10.31 -21.44
C SER A 181 6.11 -11.73 -21.34
N LYS A 182 7.17 -12.05 -22.06
CA LYS A 182 7.85 -13.36 -21.97
C LYS A 182 8.41 -13.61 -20.56
N ALA A 183 9.00 -12.59 -19.94
CA ALA A 183 9.54 -12.70 -18.59
C ALA A 183 8.47 -12.88 -17.50
N LYS A 184 7.24 -12.40 -17.74
CA LYS A 184 6.11 -12.48 -16.79
C LYS A 184 5.09 -13.56 -17.13
N ASN A 185 5.34 -14.41 -18.14
CA ASN A 185 4.43 -15.47 -18.64
C ASN A 185 3.08 -14.92 -19.10
N THR A 186 3.08 -13.84 -19.87
CA THR A 186 1.89 -13.26 -20.50
C THR A 186 2.21 -12.88 -21.97
N SER A 187 1.29 -12.22 -22.65
CA SER A 187 1.45 -11.72 -24.01
C SER A 187 0.88 -10.32 -24.16
N VAL A 188 1.47 -9.52 -25.05
CA VAL A 188 0.98 -8.15 -25.33
C VAL A 188 -0.46 -8.18 -25.83
N GLU A 189 -0.80 -9.12 -26.72
CA GLU A 189 -2.18 -9.30 -27.23
C GLU A 189 -3.13 -9.63 -26.08
N GLY A 190 -2.74 -10.58 -25.18
CA GLY A 190 -3.56 -10.94 -24.03
C GLY A 190 -3.80 -9.78 -23.06
N LEU A 191 -2.82 -8.88 -22.90
CA LEU A 191 -2.97 -7.66 -22.09
C LEU A 191 -3.88 -6.62 -22.75
N VAL A 192 -3.89 -6.56 -24.08
CA VAL A 192 -4.85 -5.73 -24.84
C VAL A 192 -6.25 -6.31 -24.70
N ASP A 193 -6.41 -7.64 -24.82
CA ASP A 193 -7.70 -8.32 -24.65
C ASP A 193 -8.25 -8.20 -23.21
N ALA A 194 -7.35 -8.11 -22.21
CA ALA A 194 -7.72 -7.79 -20.84
C ALA A 194 -8.24 -6.35 -20.63
N GLY A 195 -8.17 -5.48 -21.63
CA GLY A 195 -8.84 -4.18 -21.64
C GLY A 195 -8.07 -3.01 -21.02
N PHE A 196 -6.91 -3.23 -20.40
CA PHE A 196 -6.14 -2.16 -19.76
C PHE A 196 -4.90 -1.69 -20.54
N LEU A 197 -4.57 -2.36 -21.66
CA LEU A 197 -3.41 -2.04 -22.49
C LEU A 197 -3.84 -1.57 -23.88
N LYS A 198 -3.16 -0.58 -24.43
CA LYS A 198 -3.33 -0.13 -25.80
C LYS A 198 -2.03 -0.33 -26.58
N SER A 199 -2.13 -0.99 -27.73
CA SER A 199 -1.02 -1.19 -28.67
C SER A 199 -1.36 -0.56 -30.02
N LYS A 200 -0.52 0.36 -30.51
CA LYS A 200 -0.70 1.02 -31.80
C LYS A 200 0.62 1.52 -32.37
N GLY A 201 0.88 1.25 -33.64
CA GLY A 201 2.02 1.84 -34.36
C GLY A 201 3.39 1.50 -33.76
N GLY A 202 3.57 0.28 -33.24
CA GLY A 202 4.81 -0.16 -32.60
C GLY A 202 5.02 0.40 -31.18
N LYS A 203 4.02 1.08 -30.63
CA LYS A 203 4.01 1.60 -29.26
C LYS A 203 2.95 0.89 -28.41
N VAL A 204 3.21 0.85 -27.12
CA VAL A 204 2.35 0.25 -26.10
C VAL A 204 2.23 1.20 -24.91
N ARG A 205 1.05 1.33 -24.35
CA ARG A 205 0.83 2.03 -23.07
C ARG A 205 -0.29 1.40 -22.26
N ILE A 206 -0.20 1.54 -20.97
CA ILE A 206 -1.32 1.23 -20.06
C ILE A 206 -2.35 2.35 -20.10
N LEU A 207 -3.64 2.00 -20.04
CA LEU A 207 -4.73 2.95 -19.97
C LEU A 207 -4.83 3.58 -18.57
N LYS A 208 -5.09 4.88 -18.53
CA LYS A 208 -5.40 5.57 -17.27
C LYS A 208 -6.77 5.11 -16.75
N PRO A 209 -7.06 5.23 -15.45
CA PRO A 209 -8.39 4.90 -14.91
C PRO A 209 -9.53 5.57 -15.68
N SER A 210 -9.38 6.85 -16.06
CA SER A 210 -10.37 7.60 -16.82
C SER A 210 -10.59 7.14 -18.27
N GLU A 211 -9.70 6.31 -18.81
CA GLU A 211 -9.77 5.78 -20.18
C GLU A 211 -10.36 4.37 -20.24
N LEU A 212 -10.56 3.74 -19.07
CA LEU A 212 -11.13 2.39 -19.00
C LEU A 212 -12.62 2.39 -19.37
N PRO A 213 -13.16 1.28 -19.92
CA PRO A 213 -14.56 1.16 -20.27
C PRO A 213 -15.50 1.46 -19.11
N VAL A 214 -16.54 2.25 -19.35
CA VAL A 214 -17.55 2.59 -18.33
C VAL A 214 -18.48 1.43 -18.03
N ASP A 215 -18.74 0.61 -19.05
CA ASP A 215 -19.63 -0.55 -19.04
C ASP A 215 -18.93 -1.87 -18.71
N TRP A 216 -17.73 -1.79 -18.11
CA TRP A 216 -17.01 -2.97 -17.67
C TRP A 216 -17.76 -3.69 -16.55
N ASP A 217 -17.88 -4.99 -16.70
CA ASP A 217 -18.59 -5.89 -15.79
C ASP A 217 -17.63 -7.03 -15.37
N PRO A 218 -17.22 -7.08 -14.09
CA PRO A 218 -16.25 -8.07 -13.63
C PRO A 218 -16.75 -9.51 -13.71
N GLU A 219 -18.07 -9.75 -13.75
CA GLU A 219 -18.64 -11.10 -13.85
C GLU A 219 -18.57 -11.64 -15.28
N LYS A 220 -18.57 -10.74 -16.26
CA LYS A 220 -18.44 -11.09 -17.69
C LYS A 220 -17.00 -11.08 -18.18
N ASP A 221 -16.10 -10.53 -17.40
CA ASP A 221 -14.69 -10.47 -17.74
C ASP A 221 -14.05 -11.85 -17.67
N LYS A 222 -13.55 -12.32 -18.82
CA LYS A 222 -12.90 -13.64 -18.95
C LYS A 222 -11.45 -13.65 -18.50
N ARG A 223 -10.86 -12.48 -18.30
CA ARG A 223 -9.45 -12.31 -17.97
C ARG A 223 -9.25 -11.27 -16.86
N LEU A 224 -10.08 -11.32 -15.85
CA LEU A 224 -10.07 -10.40 -14.72
C LEU A 224 -8.70 -10.36 -14.03
N THR A 225 -8.06 -9.19 -13.99
CA THR A 225 -6.76 -8.96 -13.40
C THR A 225 -6.83 -8.04 -12.17
N ASN A 226 -5.87 -8.19 -11.25
CA ASN A 226 -5.79 -7.28 -10.09
C ASN A 226 -5.54 -5.84 -10.54
N TRP A 227 -4.82 -5.65 -11.65
CA TRP A 227 -4.58 -4.33 -12.24
C TRP A 227 -5.86 -3.63 -12.66
N GLU A 228 -6.71 -4.32 -13.42
CA GLU A 228 -8.00 -3.77 -13.86
C GLU A 228 -8.90 -3.44 -12.67
N MET A 229 -9.03 -4.38 -11.74
CA MET A 229 -9.87 -4.19 -10.55
C MET A 229 -9.50 -2.90 -9.81
N VAL A 230 -8.20 -2.65 -9.56
CA VAL A 230 -7.73 -1.41 -8.91
C VAL A 230 -8.14 -0.18 -9.70
N HIS A 231 -7.88 -0.19 -11.02
CA HIS A 231 -8.05 1.02 -11.82
C HIS A 231 -9.53 1.29 -12.12
N HIS A 232 -10.37 0.26 -12.23
CA HIS A 232 -11.83 0.43 -12.27
C HIS A 232 -12.40 0.92 -10.94
N LEU A 233 -11.91 0.42 -9.80
CA LEU A 233 -12.29 0.93 -8.48
C LEU A 233 -11.92 2.40 -8.31
N ILE A 234 -10.72 2.82 -8.74
CA ILE A 234 -10.31 4.22 -8.73
C ILE A 234 -11.22 5.05 -9.62
N ARG A 235 -11.50 4.60 -10.87
CA ARG A 235 -12.38 5.31 -11.79
C ARG A 235 -13.76 5.53 -11.20
N VAL A 236 -14.35 4.49 -10.62
CA VAL A 236 -15.69 4.54 -10.03
C VAL A 236 -15.70 5.42 -8.79
N LEU A 237 -14.68 5.31 -7.92
CA LEU A 237 -14.55 6.16 -6.74
C LEU A 237 -14.42 7.65 -7.10
N GLU A 238 -13.64 7.98 -8.13
CA GLU A 238 -13.44 9.37 -8.58
C GLU A 238 -14.69 9.96 -9.25
N SER A 239 -15.51 9.14 -9.94
CA SER A 239 -16.69 9.60 -10.67
C SER A 239 -17.99 9.54 -9.86
N GLY A 240 -18.17 8.50 -9.04
CA GLY A 240 -19.43 8.18 -8.36
C GLY A 240 -19.32 8.08 -6.84
N GLY A 241 -18.10 8.24 -6.30
CA GLY A 241 -17.86 8.20 -4.86
C GLY A 241 -17.90 6.81 -4.25
N GLU A 242 -17.93 6.77 -2.92
CA GLU A 242 -17.81 5.54 -2.14
C GLU A 242 -18.98 4.56 -2.33
N SER A 243 -20.18 5.08 -2.61
CA SER A 243 -21.38 4.25 -2.81
C SER A 243 -21.30 3.42 -4.10
N GLU A 244 -20.87 4.03 -5.21
CA GLU A 244 -20.70 3.30 -6.48
C GLU A 244 -19.50 2.35 -6.40
N ALA A 245 -18.42 2.76 -5.75
CA ALA A 245 -17.28 1.88 -5.50
C ALA A 245 -17.67 0.67 -4.64
N ALA A 246 -18.58 0.83 -3.66
CA ALA A 246 -19.11 -0.27 -2.85
C ALA A 246 -19.88 -1.29 -3.69
N THR A 247 -20.68 -0.85 -4.65
CA THR A 247 -21.38 -1.75 -5.57
C THR A 247 -20.38 -2.60 -6.37
N LEU A 248 -19.31 -1.98 -6.85
CA LEU A 248 -18.26 -2.73 -7.57
C LEU A 248 -17.50 -3.69 -6.64
N VAL A 249 -17.22 -3.30 -5.39
CA VAL A 249 -16.60 -4.19 -4.39
C VAL A 249 -17.51 -5.39 -4.07
N ALA A 250 -18.82 -5.19 -3.96
CA ALA A 250 -19.77 -6.29 -3.75
C ALA A 250 -19.73 -7.30 -4.92
N GLN A 251 -19.69 -6.82 -6.17
CA GLN A 251 -19.55 -7.68 -7.36
C GLN A 251 -18.20 -8.42 -7.41
N LEU A 252 -17.10 -7.77 -7.03
CA LEU A 252 -15.77 -8.37 -7.01
C LEU A 252 -15.59 -9.40 -5.88
N GLY A 253 -16.36 -9.27 -4.80
CA GLY A 253 -16.28 -10.15 -3.63
C GLY A 253 -14.86 -10.15 -3.01
N SER A 254 -14.37 -11.34 -2.65
CA SER A 254 -13.04 -11.49 -2.02
C SER A 254 -11.87 -11.01 -2.88
N LYS A 255 -12.03 -10.91 -4.20
CA LYS A 255 -10.97 -10.41 -5.12
C LYS A 255 -10.67 -8.93 -4.90
N ALA A 256 -11.65 -8.17 -4.41
CA ALA A 256 -11.47 -6.75 -4.11
C ALA A 256 -10.37 -6.50 -3.06
N GLU A 257 -10.17 -7.41 -2.12
CA GLU A 257 -9.08 -7.30 -1.12
C GLU A 257 -7.70 -7.37 -1.77
N THR A 258 -7.49 -8.27 -2.74
CA THR A 258 -6.23 -8.35 -3.47
C THR A 258 -5.98 -7.09 -4.30
N ALA A 259 -7.04 -6.50 -4.89
CA ALA A 259 -6.96 -5.21 -5.56
C ALA A 259 -6.53 -4.09 -4.60
N ARG A 260 -7.09 -4.05 -3.39
CA ARG A 260 -6.66 -3.10 -2.36
C ARG A 260 -5.19 -3.28 -1.96
N GLU A 261 -4.73 -4.52 -1.80
CA GLU A 261 -3.33 -4.81 -1.49
C GLU A 261 -2.38 -4.29 -2.58
N LEU A 262 -2.77 -4.39 -3.85
CA LEU A 262 -1.99 -3.85 -4.96
C LEU A 262 -1.82 -2.32 -4.87
N CYS A 263 -2.78 -1.58 -4.28
CA CYS A 263 -2.66 -0.13 -4.09
C CYS A 263 -1.46 0.27 -3.22
N TYR A 264 -1.11 -0.50 -2.20
CA TYR A 264 0.06 -0.22 -1.37
C TYR A 264 1.36 -0.30 -2.18
N ARG A 265 1.45 -1.31 -3.05
CA ARG A 265 2.60 -1.47 -3.93
C ARG A 265 2.69 -0.34 -4.96
N LEU A 266 1.56 -0.01 -5.60
CA LEU A 266 1.47 1.08 -6.58
C LEU A 266 1.79 2.43 -5.96
N TYR A 267 1.29 2.70 -4.74
CA TYR A 267 1.64 3.90 -4.00
C TYR A 267 3.14 4.02 -3.79
N THR A 268 3.79 2.96 -3.27
CA THR A 268 5.25 2.94 -3.03
C THR A 268 6.05 3.16 -4.32
N LEU A 269 5.62 2.57 -5.44
CA LEU A 269 6.22 2.80 -6.75
C LEU A 269 6.10 4.27 -7.17
N CYS A 270 4.92 4.87 -7.00
CA CYS A 270 4.68 6.28 -7.34
C CYS A 270 5.54 7.22 -6.50
N GLU A 271 5.66 6.99 -5.19
CA GLU A 271 6.52 7.79 -4.31
C GLU A 271 7.99 7.73 -4.76
N ARG A 272 8.53 6.54 -5.02
CA ARG A 272 9.90 6.38 -5.52
C ARG A 272 10.14 7.07 -6.84
N LYS A 273 9.15 7.08 -7.73
CA LYS A 273 9.23 7.68 -9.07
C LYS A 273 8.76 9.14 -9.10
N LYS A 274 8.40 9.72 -7.95
CA LYS A 274 7.88 11.10 -7.82
C LYS A 274 6.64 11.36 -8.67
N ARG A 275 5.75 10.37 -8.78
CA ARG A 275 4.46 10.43 -9.48
C ARG A 275 3.34 10.76 -8.49
N ALA A 276 3.34 11.98 -8.00
CA ALA A 276 2.47 12.39 -6.90
C ALA A 276 0.97 12.31 -7.23
N ALA A 277 0.58 12.58 -8.48
CA ALA A 277 -0.82 12.55 -8.90
C ALA A 277 -1.38 11.12 -8.85
N GLU A 278 -0.64 10.16 -9.37
CA GLU A 278 -1.03 8.75 -9.34
C GLU A 278 -1.02 8.19 -7.91
N ALA A 279 -0.04 8.59 -7.09
CA ALA A 279 0.03 8.21 -5.68
C ALA A 279 -1.23 8.62 -4.92
N LEU A 280 -1.80 9.79 -5.23
CA LEU A 280 -3.04 10.28 -4.59
C LEU A 280 -4.22 9.34 -4.82
N SER A 281 -4.45 8.86 -6.05
CA SER A 281 -5.56 7.96 -6.37
C SER A 281 -5.45 6.63 -5.63
N TYR A 282 -4.26 6.03 -5.57
CA TYR A 282 -4.04 4.78 -4.81
C TYR A 282 -4.23 4.98 -3.31
N ASN A 283 -3.75 6.09 -2.76
CA ASN A 283 -3.93 6.43 -1.36
C ASN A 283 -5.41 6.69 -1.02
N ALA A 284 -6.13 7.42 -1.89
CA ALA A 284 -7.55 7.72 -1.72
C ALA A 284 -8.40 6.46 -1.68
N LEU A 285 -8.16 5.49 -2.58
CA LEU A 285 -8.91 4.24 -2.59
C LEU A 285 -8.77 3.48 -1.25
N VAL A 286 -7.55 3.37 -0.72
CA VAL A 286 -7.34 2.69 0.58
C VAL A 286 -7.94 3.49 1.74
N GLN A 287 -7.86 4.82 1.71
CA GLN A 287 -8.48 5.67 2.76
C GLN A 287 -10.00 5.56 2.79
N SER A 288 -10.65 5.42 1.64
CA SER A 288 -12.09 5.23 1.52
C SER A 288 -12.52 3.77 1.76
N TRP A 289 -11.58 2.83 1.80
CA TRP A 289 -11.89 1.40 1.89
C TRP A 289 -12.79 1.00 3.07
N PRO A 290 -12.61 1.53 4.30
CA PRO A 290 -13.49 1.18 5.42
C PRO A 290 -14.95 1.51 5.14
N GLU A 291 -15.24 2.66 4.53
CA GLU A 291 -16.62 3.06 4.19
C GLU A 291 -17.13 2.27 2.98
N ILE A 292 -16.32 2.07 1.96
CA ILE A 292 -16.66 1.25 0.80
C ILE A 292 -17.03 -0.17 1.24
N SER A 293 -16.22 -0.80 2.10
CA SER A 293 -16.48 -2.16 2.60
C SER A 293 -17.75 -2.24 3.47
N ARG A 294 -17.99 -1.21 4.29
CA ARG A 294 -19.22 -1.12 5.07
C ARG A 294 -20.45 -1.05 4.16
N LEU A 295 -20.45 -0.15 3.20
CA LEU A 295 -21.55 0.01 2.24
C LEU A 295 -21.76 -1.24 1.38
N ALA A 296 -20.69 -1.92 0.94
CA ALA A 296 -20.78 -3.17 0.20
C ALA A 296 -21.42 -4.29 1.03
N THR A 297 -21.10 -4.37 2.32
CA THR A 297 -21.70 -5.35 3.24
C THR A 297 -23.19 -5.06 3.45
N ASP A 298 -23.55 -3.81 3.63
CA ASP A 298 -24.96 -3.38 3.80
C ASP A 298 -25.79 -3.72 2.55
N GLN A 299 -25.25 -3.52 1.35
CA GLN A 299 -25.91 -3.88 0.08
C GLN A 299 -26.14 -5.39 -0.03
N HIS A 300 -25.14 -6.20 0.27
CA HIS A 300 -25.26 -7.66 0.22
C HIS A 300 -26.32 -8.20 1.18
N GLN A 301 -26.40 -7.63 2.40
CA GLN A 301 -27.41 -8.01 3.37
C GLN A 301 -28.84 -7.64 2.91
N MET A 302 -29.00 -6.50 2.22
CA MET A 302 -30.29 -6.10 1.65
C MET A 302 -30.74 -7.06 0.55
N GLU A 303 -29.83 -7.42 -0.37
CA GLU A 303 -30.12 -8.35 -1.46
C GLU A 303 -30.50 -9.75 -0.92
N GLU A 304 -29.76 -10.29 0.03
CA GLU A 304 -30.09 -11.58 0.68
C GLU A 304 -31.46 -11.55 1.36
N THR A 305 -31.82 -10.43 1.99
CA THR A 305 -33.11 -10.28 2.67
C THR A 305 -34.24 -10.23 1.63
N GLU A 306 -34.07 -9.51 0.52
CA GLU A 306 -35.07 -9.46 -0.56
C GLU A 306 -35.27 -10.81 -1.26
N GLU A 307 -34.19 -11.58 -1.48
CA GLU A 307 -34.31 -12.93 -2.04
C GLU A 307 -35.02 -13.90 -1.10
N GLN A 308 -34.74 -13.83 0.20
CA GLN A 308 -35.45 -14.64 1.20
C GLN A 308 -36.93 -14.32 1.26
N VAL A 309 -37.31 -13.04 1.18
CA VAL A 309 -38.73 -12.61 1.16
C VAL A 309 -39.41 -13.08 -0.13
N LYS A 310 -38.77 -12.98 -1.28
CA LYS A 310 -39.32 -13.47 -2.55
C LYS A 310 -39.55 -14.99 -2.53
N THR A 311 -38.56 -15.75 -2.04
CA THR A 311 -38.66 -17.20 -1.94
C THR A 311 -39.75 -17.67 -0.97
N GLN A 312 -39.95 -16.97 0.17
CA GLN A 312 -41.05 -17.25 1.10
C GLN A 312 -42.41 -16.91 0.49
N THR A 313 -42.50 -15.91 -0.34
CA THR A 313 -43.77 -15.51 -0.99
C THR A 313 -44.16 -16.51 -2.08
N GLU A 314 -43.20 -17.08 -2.82
CA GLU A 314 -43.45 -18.11 -3.83
C GLU A 314 -43.86 -19.48 -3.27
N ILE A 315 -43.46 -19.81 -2.03
CA ILE A 315 -43.84 -21.06 -1.36
C ILE A 315 -45.26 -21.00 -0.76
N THR A 316 -45.84 -19.82 -0.63
CA THR A 316 -47.13 -19.61 0.03
C THR A 316 -48.30 -19.55 -0.98
N PHE A 317 -48.10 -19.75 -2.27
CA PHE A 317 -49.09 -19.92 -3.32
C PHE A 317 -48.96 -21.30 -3.95
#